data_dc4a2166feaa77b2087f661238e7e3a4
#
_entry.id   dc4a2166feaa77b2087f661238e7e3a4
#
_cell.length_a   1.000
_cell.length_b   1.000
_cell.length_c   1.000
_cell.angle_alpha   90.00
_cell.angle_beta   90.00
_cell.angle_gamma   90.00
#
_symmetry.space_group_name_H-M   'P 1'
#
loop_
_entity.id
_entity.type
_entity.pdbx_description
1 polymer ?
#
loop_
_entity_poly.entity_id
_entity_poly.type
_entity_poly.pdbx_seq_one_letter_code
_entity_poly.pdbx_strand_id
1 'polypeptide(L)'
;MERLESIILRSLLYNEEYARKTLPFFKDEYFTQFTDRVVFQEIKKYFNKYSNPPTKEAVIIELGERNDLTDETFQSTTELLKETEESHEKNEKDNLSWLLERSEKFCQDKALYNAITDSIGIFDETKESSFTKSAIPTILSDALSVSFDVHIGHDYLDNSMERFEFYRRKEEKIPFDLEYFNKITGGGLPRKTLNIALAGTGIGKSLFMCHVAANCLSESLNVLYITLEMAEERIAERIDANLMNVTLDALKELPKEVYTKKIDKLKNKIKGKLIIKEYPTATASVNNFRALMNELKIKRGFIPDILFMDYLNLCVSTRYKNNISAGSYFVVKAIAEELRGLAVEWNIPVVSATQLNRAGFMSSDVGLEDTSESFGLPATADFMFALITTEELEEHNQIKVKQLKNRYNDPIKNRTFVVGIDRAKMRLYDVEEEAQKELITEPKEKGIRTKSTMSWDRFKEEKKKSGMDKIVV
;
A
#
# COMPACT_ATOMS: atom_id res chain seq x y z
N MET A 1 33.94 6.16 28.08
CA MET A 1 32.63 6.27 27.39
C MET A 1 32.00 4.88 27.46
N GLU A 2 30.87 4.76 28.10
CA GLU A 2 30.17 3.47 28.25
C GLU A 2 29.75 2.92 26.89
N ARG A 3 29.93 1.60 26.67
CA ARG A 3 29.54 0.96 25.39
C ARG A 3 28.03 0.82 25.33
N LEU A 4 27.46 0.95 24.11
CA LEU A 4 26.02 0.83 23.93
C LEU A 4 25.50 -0.56 24.35
N GLU A 5 26.26 -1.63 24.13
CA GLU A 5 25.93 -2.99 24.57
C GLU A 5 25.77 -3.08 26.09
N SER A 6 26.66 -2.41 26.87
CA SER A 6 26.58 -2.34 28.33
C SER A 6 25.35 -1.56 28.80
N ILE A 7 25.02 -0.45 28.15
CA ILE A 7 23.80 0.33 28.43
C ILE A 7 22.55 -0.50 28.17
N ILE A 8 22.53 -1.26 27.06
CA ILE A 8 21.42 -2.17 26.71
C ILE A 8 21.24 -3.24 27.78
N LEU A 9 22.31 -3.93 28.18
CA LEU A 9 22.26 -4.97 29.23
C LEU A 9 21.78 -4.43 30.57
N ARG A 10 22.30 -3.25 31.00
CA ARG A 10 21.83 -2.54 32.19
C ARG A 10 20.34 -2.27 32.12
N SER A 11 19.86 -1.76 30.97
CA SER A 11 18.47 -1.40 30.82
C SER A 11 17.55 -2.61 30.75
N LEU A 12 18.01 -3.74 30.21
CA LEU A 12 17.28 -5.02 30.23
C LEU A 12 17.15 -5.59 31.65
N LEU A 13 18.09 -5.32 32.54
CA LEU A 13 18.05 -5.76 33.95
C LEU A 13 17.17 -4.85 34.81
N TYR A 14 17.27 -3.54 34.64
CA TYR A 14 16.74 -2.59 35.61
C TYR A 14 15.55 -1.76 35.11
N ASN A 15 15.14 -1.92 33.82
CA ASN A 15 13.99 -1.22 33.27
C ASN A 15 13.04 -2.23 32.62
N GLU A 16 11.98 -2.61 33.35
CA GLU A 16 10.98 -3.58 32.90
C GLU A 16 10.26 -3.13 31.63
N GLU A 17 9.90 -1.85 31.52
CA GLU A 17 9.22 -1.33 30.34
C GLU A 17 10.09 -1.43 29.09
N TYR A 18 11.37 -1.10 29.24
CA TYR A 18 12.35 -1.26 28.17
C TYR A 18 12.53 -2.72 27.78
N ALA A 19 12.71 -3.61 28.78
CA ALA A 19 12.89 -5.04 28.53
C ALA A 19 11.69 -5.64 27.79
N ARG A 20 10.45 -5.31 28.19
CA ARG A 20 9.23 -5.79 27.52
C ARG A 20 9.14 -5.33 26.06
N LYS A 21 9.56 -4.10 25.76
CA LYS A 21 9.49 -3.51 24.42
C LYS A 21 10.59 -4.00 23.48
N THR A 22 11.78 -4.35 24.00
CA THR A 22 12.96 -4.54 23.15
C THR A 22 13.49 -5.97 23.10
N LEU A 23 13.31 -6.75 24.16
CA LEU A 23 13.87 -8.10 24.28
C LEU A 23 13.52 -9.04 23.11
N PRO A 24 12.29 -9.02 22.54
CA PRO A 24 11.94 -9.87 21.39
C PRO A 24 12.79 -9.63 20.14
N PHE A 25 13.36 -8.44 19.99
CA PHE A 25 14.12 -8.03 18.82
C PHE A 25 15.62 -8.27 18.94
N PHE A 26 16.12 -8.48 20.18
CA PHE A 26 17.52 -8.81 20.40
C PHE A 26 17.81 -10.29 20.10
N LYS A 27 18.92 -10.51 19.44
CA LYS A 27 19.48 -11.84 19.19
C LYS A 27 20.83 -11.96 19.89
N ASP A 28 21.17 -13.17 20.30
CA ASP A 28 22.45 -13.49 20.98
C ASP A 28 23.65 -13.05 20.14
N GLU A 29 23.57 -13.23 18.83
CA GLU A 29 24.61 -12.90 17.84
C GLU A 29 24.87 -11.40 17.67
N TYR A 30 24.01 -10.53 18.21
CA TYR A 30 24.21 -9.07 18.13
C TYR A 30 25.22 -8.57 19.13
N PHE A 31 25.48 -9.32 20.20
CA PHE A 31 26.48 -9.00 21.23
C PHE A 31 27.85 -9.54 20.81
N THR A 32 28.79 -8.61 20.64
CA THR A 32 30.11 -8.93 20.08
C THR A 32 30.99 -9.66 21.10
N GLN A 33 30.97 -9.22 22.37
CA GLN A 33 31.75 -9.86 23.43
C GLN A 33 31.03 -11.10 23.96
N PHE A 34 31.80 -12.13 24.24
CA PHE A 34 31.27 -13.41 24.75
C PHE A 34 30.57 -13.22 26.10
N THR A 35 31.14 -12.43 27.00
CA THR A 35 30.57 -12.10 28.31
C THR A 35 29.22 -11.40 28.21
N ASP A 36 29.09 -10.42 27.31
CA ASP A 36 27.83 -9.70 27.08
C ASP A 36 26.77 -10.66 26.54
N ARG A 37 27.15 -11.56 25.62
CA ARG A 37 26.27 -12.58 25.04
C ARG A 37 25.73 -13.53 26.09
N VAL A 38 26.61 -14.00 26.99
CA VAL A 38 26.26 -14.93 28.08
C VAL A 38 25.27 -14.27 29.04
N VAL A 39 25.52 -13.01 29.47
CA VAL A 39 24.58 -12.25 30.30
C VAL A 39 23.24 -12.08 29.60
N PHE A 40 23.24 -11.70 28.34
CA PHE A 40 22.03 -11.54 27.56
C PHE A 40 21.21 -12.84 27.47
N GLN A 41 21.86 -13.98 27.24
CA GLN A 41 21.20 -15.28 27.17
C GLN A 41 20.46 -15.61 28.47
N GLU A 42 21.08 -15.37 29.64
CA GLU A 42 20.44 -15.64 30.92
C GLU A 42 19.27 -14.67 31.18
N ILE A 43 19.42 -13.36 30.85
CA ILE A 43 18.33 -12.40 30.93
C ILE A 43 17.16 -12.86 30.09
N LYS A 44 17.41 -13.25 28.84
CA LYS A 44 16.39 -13.68 27.89
C LYS A 44 15.69 -14.97 28.34
N LYS A 45 16.46 -15.96 28.82
CA LYS A 45 15.95 -17.22 29.35
C LYS A 45 15.05 -16.99 30.56
N TYR A 46 15.47 -16.15 31.52
CA TYR A 46 14.72 -15.81 32.70
C TYR A 46 13.43 -15.05 32.35
N PHE A 47 13.53 -14.04 31.50
CA PHE A 47 12.39 -13.23 31.08
C PHE A 47 11.33 -14.05 30.36
N ASN A 48 11.75 -14.97 29.48
CA ASN A 48 10.83 -15.87 28.78
C ASN A 48 10.09 -16.81 29.74
N LYS A 49 10.72 -17.18 30.87
CA LYS A 49 10.14 -18.08 31.86
C LYS A 49 9.22 -17.37 32.86
N TYR A 50 9.60 -16.18 33.28
CA TYR A 50 8.94 -15.47 34.39
C TYR A 50 8.26 -14.17 33.98
N SER A 51 8.39 -13.73 32.72
CA SER A 51 7.83 -12.49 32.16
C SER A 51 8.25 -11.20 32.89
N ASN A 52 9.34 -11.24 33.66
CA ASN A 52 9.94 -10.13 34.38
C ASN A 52 11.47 -10.17 34.23
N PRO A 53 12.17 -9.01 34.28
CA PRO A 53 13.63 -8.98 34.32
C PRO A 53 14.18 -9.76 35.52
N PRO A 54 15.30 -10.50 35.39
CA PRO A 54 15.96 -11.12 36.52
C PRO A 54 16.66 -10.07 37.40
N THR A 55 16.82 -10.40 38.70
CA THR A 55 17.78 -9.69 39.51
C THR A 55 19.19 -10.14 39.18
N LYS A 56 20.18 -9.32 39.53
CA LYS A 56 21.61 -9.65 39.38
C LYS A 56 21.95 -11.00 40.01
N GLU A 57 21.47 -11.24 41.26
CA GLU A 57 21.68 -12.47 42.01
C GLU A 57 21.11 -13.68 41.28
N ALA A 58 19.92 -13.54 40.70
CA ALA A 58 19.30 -14.60 39.92
C ALA A 58 20.13 -14.96 38.68
N VAL A 59 20.68 -13.97 37.99
CA VAL A 59 21.58 -14.19 36.83
C VAL A 59 22.86 -14.89 37.28
N ILE A 60 23.47 -14.49 38.38
CA ILE A 60 24.69 -15.11 38.92
C ILE A 60 24.46 -16.58 39.29
N ILE A 61 23.31 -16.90 39.92
CA ILE A 61 22.94 -18.28 40.28
C ILE A 61 22.79 -19.12 39.01
N GLU A 62 22.02 -18.65 38.01
CA GLU A 62 21.82 -19.37 36.75
C GLU A 62 23.14 -19.58 35.97
N LEU A 63 24.05 -18.59 36.01
CA LEU A 63 25.41 -18.68 35.44
C LEU A 63 26.25 -19.74 36.14
N GLY A 64 26.10 -19.89 37.46
CA GLY A 64 26.84 -20.90 38.26
C GLY A 64 26.37 -22.33 37.96
N GLU A 65 25.18 -22.52 37.43
CA GLU A 65 24.64 -23.84 37.04
C GLU A 65 25.05 -24.24 35.60
N ARG A 66 25.70 -23.35 34.86
CA ARG A 66 26.15 -23.64 33.47
C ARG A 66 27.44 -24.45 33.46
N ASN A 67 27.42 -25.55 32.74
CA ASN A 67 28.58 -26.43 32.56
C ASN A 67 29.51 -26.05 31.39
N ASP A 68 29.08 -25.09 30.57
CA ASP A 68 29.77 -24.63 29.36
C ASP A 68 30.66 -23.40 29.59
N LEU A 69 30.68 -22.86 30.83
CA LEU A 69 31.48 -21.70 31.21
C LEU A 69 32.77 -22.13 31.91
N THR A 70 33.88 -21.48 31.53
CA THR A 70 35.13 -21.59 32.30
C THR A 70 35.06 -20.69 33.52
N ASP A 71 35.89 -21.01 34.56
CA ASP A 71 35.98 -20.17 35.75
C ASP A 71 36.35 -18.72 35.45
N GLU A 72 37.24 -18.50 34.49
CA GLU A 72 37.62 -17.17 34.02
C GLU A 72 36.44 -16.41 33.38
N THR A 73 35.64 -17.09 32.56
CA THR A 73 34.46 -16.49 31.96
C THR A 73 33.39 -16.17 33.00
N PHE A 74 33.19 -17.06 33.98
CA PHE A 74 32.25 -16.82 35.09
C PHE A 74 32.66 -15.61 35.91
N GLN A 75 33.97 -15.47 36.25
CA GLN A 75 34.47 -14.31 36.95
C GLN A 75 34.28 -13.01 36.17
N SER A 76 34.67 -12.99 34.89
CA SER A 76 34.51 -11.82 34.01
C SER A 76 33.04 -11.42 33.82
N THR A 77 32.13 -12.39 33.72
CA THR A 77 30.70 -12.14 33.62
C THR A 77 30.11 -11.57 34.93
N THR A 78 30.56 -12.09 36.06
CA THR A 78 30.18 -11.59 37.39
C THR A 78 30.67 -10.15 37.62
N GLU A 79 31.87 -9.83 37.15
CA GLU A 79 32.43 -8.47 37.21
C GLU A 79 31.63 -7.50 36.32
N LEU A 80 31.28 -7.89 35.10
CA LEU A 80 30.41 -7.11 34.23
C LEU A 80 29.05 -6.79 34.90
N LEU A 81 28.42 -7.77 35.56
CA LEU A 81 27.18 -7.55 36.30
C LEU A 81 27.34 -6.55 37.48
N LYS A 82 28.48 -6.57 38.18
CA LYS A 82 28.78 -5.58 39.24
C LYS A 82 28.96 -4.18 38.66
N GLU A 83 29.74 -4.04 37.59
CA GLU A 83 29.91 -2.77 36.89
C GLU A 83 28.60 -2.20 36.39
N THR A 84 27.71 -3.08 35.88
CA THR A 84 26.36 -2.70 35.40
C THR A 84 25.50 -2.15 36.52
N GLU A 85 25.54 -2.75 37.74
CA GLU A 85 24.83 -2.28 38.91
C GLU A 85 25.37 -0.93 39.40
N GLU A 86 26.71 -0.80 39.56
CA GLU A 86 27.32 0.45 39.95
C GLU A 86 27.02 1.61 38.98
N SER A 87 26.98 1.30 37.70
CA SER A 87 26.58 2.27 36.65
C SER A 87 25.10 2.64 36.76
N HIS A 88 24.24 1.70 37.16
CA HIS A 88 22.81 1.97 37.39
C HIS A 88 22.60 2.90 38.58
N GLU A 89 23.35 2.70 39.69
CA GLU A 89 23.24 3.53 40.88
C GLU A 89 23.76 4.97 40.68
N LYS A 90 24.75 5.14 39.78
CA LYS A 90 25.41 6.44 39.53
C LYS A 90 24.73 7.29 38.45
N ASN A 91 23.97 6.68 37.54
CA ASN A 91 23.38 7.40 36.44
C ASN A 91 21.89 7.67 36.67
N GLU A 92 21.46 8.90 36.35
CA GLU A 92 20.04 9.23 36.19
C GLU A 92 19.42 8.37 35.10
N LYS A 93 18.11 8.11 35.22
CA LYS A 93 17.37 7.28 34.26
C LYS A 93 17.57 7.77 32.82
N ASP A 94 18.16 6.92 32.01
CA ASP A 94 18.27 7.17 30.58
C ASP A 94 16.89 7.49 29.98
N ASN A 95 16.84 8.42 29.03
CA ASN A 95 15.61 8.73 28.33
C ASN A 95 15.14 7.49 27.51
N LEU A 96 14.01 6.92 27.92
CA LEU A 96 13.48 5.69 27.32
C LEU A 96 13.33 5.82 25.80
N SER A 97 12.83 6.96 25.29
CA SER A 97 12.64 7.16 23.85
C SER A 97 13.97 7.17 23.08
N TRP A 98 14.98 7.84 23.62
CA TRP A 98 16.34 7.82 23.05
C TRP A 98 16.93 6.40 23.06
N LEU A 99 16.74 5.69 24.15
CA LEU A 99 17.27 4.34 24.31
C LEU A 99 16.60 3.35 23.34
N LEU A 100 15.29 3.46 23.17
CA LEU A 100 14.54 2.65 22.20
C LEU A 100 15.04 2.90 20.77
N GLU A 101 15.18 4.16 20.35
CA GLU A 101 15.69 4.53 19.03
C GLU A 101 17.11 4.00 18.80
N ARG A 102 18.00 4.14 19.81
CA ARG A 102 19.39 3.66 19.71
C ARG A 102 19.48 2.14 19.67
N SER A 103 18.64 1.45 20.43
CA SER A 103 18.59 0.00 20.44
C SER A 103 18.03 -0.57 19.15
N GLU A 104 17.00 0.07 18.58
CA GLU A 104 16.47 -0.30 17.26
C GLU A 104 17.55 -0.19 16.19
N LYS A 105 18.24 0.96 16.15
CA LYS A 105 19.34 1.16 15.20
C LYS A 105 20.46 0.14 15.39
N PHE A 106 20.81 -0.18 16.64
CA PHE A 106 21.80 -1.22 16.95
C PHE A 106 21.37 -2.59 16.39
N CYS A 107 20.10 -2.99 16.60
CA CYS A 107 19.58 -4.25 16.05
C CYS A 107 19.59 -4.26 14.52
N GLN A 108 19.21 -3.15 13.89
CA GLN A 108 19.23 -3.00 12.42
C GLN A 108 20.65 -3.12 11.88
N ASP A 109 21.61 -2.40 12.45
CA ASP A 109 23.00 -2.42 12.00
C ASP A 109 23.62 -3.83 12.17
N LYS A 110 23.34 -4.49 13.30
CA LYS A 110 23.83 -5.86 13.56
C LYS A 110 23.15 -6.91 12.67
N ALA A 111 21.83 -6.81 12.49
CA ALA A 111 21.11 -7.70 11.59
C ALA A 111 21.64 -7.59 10.14
N LEU A 112 21.84 -6.36 9.67
CA LEU A 112 22.36 -6.13 8.32
C LEU A 112 23.81 -6.64 8.18
N TYR A 113 24.66 -6.38 9.17
CA TYR A 113 26.03 -6.90 9.17
C TYR A 113 26.07 -8.42 9.10
N ASN A 114 25.28 -9.11 9.93
CA ASN A 114 25.21 -10.57 9.94
C ASN A 114 24.67 -11.10 8.61
N ALA A 115 23.60 -10.49 8.07
CA ALA A 115 23.02 -10.88 6.79
C ALA A 115 23.99 -10.73 5.61
N ILE A 116 24.81 -9.68 5.60
CA ILE A 116 25.86 -9.49 4.59
C ILE A 116 26.95 -10.57 4.76
N THR A 117 27.39 -10.81 5.99
CA THR A 117 28.42 -11.83 6.29
C THR A 117 27.96 -13.23 5.89
N ASP A 118 26.71 -13.59 6.20
CA ASP A 118 26.10 -14.86 5.80
C ASP A 118 25.93 -14.95 4.28
N SER A 119 25.53 -13.85 3.64
CA SER A 119 25.41 -13.80 2.16
C SER A 119 26.75 -14.02 1.47
N ILE A 120 27.84 -13.45 1.98
CA ILE A 120 29.21 -13.69 1.50
C ILE A 120 29.58 -15.16 1.70
N GLY A 121 29.32 -15.72 2.89
CA GLY A 121 29.59 -17.13 3.17
C GLY A 121 28.85 -18.11 2.25
N ILE A 122 27.59 -17.78 1.90
CA ILE A 122 26.79 -18.55 0.92
C ILE A 122 27.33 -18.37 -0.50
N PHE A 123 27.78 -17.17 -0.86
CA PHE A 123 28.33 -16.88 -2.19
C PHE A 123 29.65 -17.60 -2.42
N ASP A 124 30.54 -17.58 -1.46
CA ASP A 124 31.90 -18.15 -1.50
C ASP A 124 31.92 -19.64 -1.16
N GLU A 125 30.76 -20.24 -0.82
CA GLU A 125 30.63 -21.66 -0.43
C GLU A 125 31.58 -22.06 0.73
N THR A 126 31.99 -21.10 1.55
CA THR A 126 32.91 -21.29 2.68
C THR A 126 32.20 -21.76 3.95
N LYS A 127 30.88 -21.62 4.04
CA LYS A 127 30.05 -22.19 5.11
C LYS A 127 29.26 -23.37 4.53
N GLU A 128 29.24 -24.52 5.22
CA GLU A 128 28.23 -25.56 5.01
C GLU A 128 26.84 -24.97 5.38
N SER A 129 26.26 -24.19 4.49
CA SER A 129 24.91 -23.65 4.69
C SER A 129 23.95 -24.48 3.85
N SER A 130 22.80 -24.80 4.45
CA SER A 130 21.68 -25.42 3.74
C SER A 130 21.00 -24.44 2.76
N PHE A 131 21.44 -23.18 2.72
CA PHE A 131 20.86 -22.13 1.89
C PHE A 131 21.57 -22.02 0.54
N THR A 132 20.78 -21.93 -0.52
CA THR A 132 21.25 -21.66 -1.88
C THR A 132 21.44 -20.17 -2.14
N LYS A 133 22.22 -19.79 -3.14
CA LYS A 133 22.44 -18.37 -3.54
C LYS A 133 21.13 -17.61 -3.78
N SER A 134 20.04 -18.31 -4.09
CA SER A 134 18.69 -17.71 -4.24
C SER A 134 18.06 -17.23 -2.92
N ALA A 135 18.58 -17.65 -1.76
CA ALA A 135 18.09 -17.19 -0.46
C ALA A 135 18.66 -15.81 -0.04
N ILE A 136 19.76 -15.36 -0.65
CA ILE A 136 20.42 -14.10 -0.30
C ILE A 136 19.47 -12.89 -0.30
N PRO A 137 18.61 -12.67 -1.32
CA PRO A 137 17.67 -11.55 -1.30
C PRO A 137 16.71 -11.58 -0.10
N THR A 138 16.26 -12.77 0.31
CA THR A 138 15.36 -12.92 1.47
C THR A 138 16.11 -12.62 2.76
N ILE A 139 17.32 -13.15 2.95
CA ILE A 139 18.17 -12.91 4.14
C ILE A 139 18.41 -11.40 4.32
N LEU A 140 18.74 -10.67 3.25
CA LEU A 140 18.94 -9.23 3.29
C LEU A 140 17.64 -8.47 3.53
N SER A 141 16.53 -8.90 2.94
CA SER A 141 15.21 -8.30 3.14
C SER A 141 14.74 -8.44 4.60
N ASP A 142 14.93 -9.61 5.19
CA ASP A 142 14.57 -9.88 6.59
C ASP A 142 15.40 -9.03 7.54
N ALA A 143 16.70 -8.87 7.28
CA ALA A 143 17.56 -7.99 8.06
C ALA A 143 17.16 -6.51 8.00
N LEU A 144 16.72 -6.04 6.84
CA LEU A 144 16.23 -4.68 6.64
C LEU A 144 14.84 -4.44 7.23
N SER A 145 14.09 -5.49 7.54
CA SER A 145 12.74 -5.41 8.12
C SER A 145 12.74 -5.30 9.66
N VAL A 146 13.89 -5.36 10.30
CA VAL A 146 14.00 -5.24 11.77
C VAL A 146 13.51 -3.85 12.20
N SER A 147 12.41 -3.81 12.93
CA SER A 147 11.81 -2.59 13.49
C SER A 147 11.20 -2.90 14.85
N PHE A 148 11.38 -1.99 15.80
CA PHE A 148 10.73 -2.05 17.11
C PHE A 148 9.31 -1.48 16.98
N ASP A 149 8.45 -2.15 16.21
CA ASP A 149 7.07 -1.73 16.09
C ASP A 149 6.36 -1.89 17.46
N VAL A 150 6.10 -0.76 18.08
CA VAL A 150 5.41 -0.69 19.38
C VAL A 150 3.91 -0.97 19.23
N HIS A 151 3.38 -0.90 18.01
CA HIS A 151 1.99 -1.18 17.71
C HIS A 151 1.75 -2.68 17.47
N ILE A 152 1.69 -3.44 18.55
CA ILE A 152 1.34 -4.89 18.52
C ILE A 152 -0.14 -5.11 18.12
N GLY A 153 -0.82 -4.08 17.67
CA GLY A 153 -2.23 -4.10 17.32
C GLY A 153 -3.04 -3.12 18.16
N HIS A 154 -4.33 -3.10 17.93
CA HIS A 154 -5.28 -2.22 18.62
C HIS A 154 -6.05 -3.04 19.66
N ASP A 155 -5.85 -2.75 20.96
CA ASP A 155 -6.69 -3.35 21.99
C ASP A 155 -8.10 -2.77 21.90
N TYR A 156 -9.08 -3.67 21.67
CA TYR A 156 -10.44 -3.24 21.37
C TYR A 156 -11.11 -2.55 22.56
N LEU A 157 -10.84 -2.96 23.78
CA LEU A 157 -11.47 -2.38 24.98
C LEU A 157 -10.64 -1.22 25.52
N ASP A 158 -9.34 -1.40 25.68
CA ASP A 158 -8.47 -0.40 26.30
C ASP A 158 -8.29 0.84 25.42
N ASN A 159 -8.20 0.68 24.09
CA ASN A 159 -8.10 1.81 23.16
C ASN A 159 -9.45 2.40 22.71
N SER A 160 -10.51 2.23 23.50
CA SER A 160 -11.87 2.71 23.16
C SER A 160 -11.94 4.24 22.96
N MET A 161 -11.20 5.02 23.76
CA MET A 161 -11.15 6.48 23.65
C MET A 161 -10.42 6.95 22.39
N GLU A 162 -9.32 6.29 22.02
CA GLU A 162 -8.61 6.58 20.77
C GLU A 162 -9.51 6.34 19.55
N ARG A 163 -10.31 5.26 19.59
CA ARG A 163 -11.31 4.99 18.54
C ARG A 163 -12.40 6.05 18.49
N PHE A 164 -12.89 6.48 19.65
CA PHE A 164 -13.90 7.54 19.71
C PHE A 164 -13.38 8.86 19.12
N GLU A 165 -12.14 9.23 19.40
CA GLU A 165 -11.49 10.38 18.77
C GLU A 165 -11.32 10.17 17.27
N PHE A 166 -10.92 8.97 16.82
CA PHE A 166 -10.85 8.61 15.41
C PHE A 166 -12.20 8.78 14.70
N TYR A 167 -13.30 8.33 15.29
CA TYR A 167 -14.64 8.50 14.71
C TYR A 167 -15.05 9.97 14.57
N ARG A 168 -14.51 10.85 15.40
CA ARG A 168 -14.77 12.30 15.34
C ARG A 168 -13.79 13.06 14.45
N ARG A 169 -12.65 12.49 14.16
CA ARG A 169 -11.74 13.07 13.18
C ARG A 169 -12.39 12.99 11.81
N LYS A 170 -12.53 14.14 11.18
CA LYS A 170 -12.87 14.19 9.76
C LYS A 170 -11.71 13.56 8.99
N GLU A 171 -11.95 12.38 8.42
CA GLU A 171 -10.94 11.71 7.60
C GLU A 171 -10.51 12.64 6.46
N GLU A 172 -9.21 12.91 6.37
CA GLU A 172 -8.66 13.69 5.27
C GLU A 172 -8.73 12.88 3.99
N LYS A 173 -9.71 13.19 3.15
CA LYS A 173 -9.87 12.61 1.82
C LYS A 173 -9.45 13.61 0.77
N ILE A 174 -8.94 13.13 -0.34
CA ILE A 174 -8.65 13.95 -1.52
C ILE A 174 -9.93 14.05 -2.35
N PRO A 175 -10.57 15.24 -2.41
CA PRO A 175 -11.84 15.40 -3.11
C PRO A 175 -11.65 15.38 -4.63
N PHE A 176 -12.68 14.98 -5.32
CA PHE A 176 -12.85 15.25 -6.75
C PHE A 176 -13.49 16.62 -6.97
N ASP A 177 -13.33 17.18 -8.14
CA ASP A 177 -14.16 18.30 -8.64
C ASP A 177 -15.48 17.81 -9.29
N LEU A 178 -15.81 16.52 -9.08
CA LEU A 178 -17.00 15.84 -9.58
C LEU A 178 -17.88 15.42 -8.40
N GLU A 179 -19.09 15.99 -8.33
CA GLU A 179 -20.00 15.85 -7.19
C GLU A 179 -20.38 14.39 -6.92
N TYR A 180 -20.74 13.63 -7.97
CA TYR A 180 -21.14 12.25 -7.81
C TYR A 180 -20.00 11.35 -7.35
N PHE A 181 -18.75 11.59 -7.79
CA PHE A 181 -17.59 10.88 -7.26
C PHE A 181 -17.40 11.17 -5.76
N ASN A 182 -17.59 12.39 -5.32
CA ASN A 182 -17.55 12.72 -3.89
C ASN A 182 -18.70 12.07 -3.11
N LYS A 183 -19.91 12.05 -3.67
CA LYS A 183 -21.08 11.36 -3.04
C LYS A 183 -20.80 9.87 -2.83
N ILE A 184 -20.29 9.17 -3.83
CA ILE A 184 -20.05 7.71 -3.74
C ILE A 184 -18.84 7.36 -2.88
N THR A 185 -17.83 8.23 -2.77
CA THR A 185 -16.63 8.01 -1.95
C THR A 185 -16.75 8.59 -0.54
N GLY A 186 -17.86 9.29 -0.25
CA GLY A 186 -18.05 9.96 1.03
C GLY A 186 -17.07 11.12 1.23
N GLY A 187 -16.82 11.89 0.16
CA GLY A 187 -16.02 13.12 0.17
C GLY A 187 -14.66 13.05 -0.50
N GLY A 188 -14.31 11.95 -1.18
CA GLY A 188 -13.06 11.82 -1.93
C GLY A 188 -12.31 10.52 -1.68
N LEU A 189 -11.05 10.45 -2.10
CA LEU A 189 -10.17 9.30 -1.96
C LEU A 189 -9.47 9.29 -0.60
N PRO A 190 -9.66 8.24 0.22
CA PRO A 190 -8.93 8.08 1.46
C PRO A 190 -7.45 7.76 1.23
N ARG A 191 -6.60 8.07 2.20
CA ARG A 191 -5.20 7.64 2.20
C ARG A 191 -5.08 6.11 2.31
N LYS A 192 -3.93 5.55 1.91
CA LYS A 192 -3.61 4.11 1.98
C LYS A 192 -4.51 3.22 1.12
N THR A 193 -4.99 3.73 -0.01
CA THR A 193 -5.96 3.03 -0.86
C THR A 193 -5.49 2.86 -2.30
N LEU A 194 -5.99 1.80 -2.95
CA LEU A 194 -5.81 1.54 -4.38
C LEU A 194 -7.16 1.71 -5.10
N ASN A 195 -7.19 2.62 -6.06
CA ASN A 195 -8.38 3.03 -6.79
C ASN A 195 -8.19 2.76 -8.29
N ILE A 196 -9.12 2.04 -8.89
CA ILE A 196 -8.97 1.54 -10.27
C ILE A 196 -10.12 1.98 -11.16
N ALA A 197 -9.77 2.67 -12.25
CA ALA A 197 -10.68 2.97 -13.35
C ALA A 197 -10.62 1.85 -14.40
N LEU A 198 -11.74 1.20 -14.65
CA LEU A 198 -11.90 0.17 -15.71
C LEU A 198 -12.52 0.80 -16.94
N ALA A 199 -11.90 0.67 -18.10
CA ALA A 199 -12.49 1.16 -19.36
C ALA A 199 -11.90 0.46 -20.58
N GLY A 200 -12.66 0.47 -21.68
CA GLY A 200 -12.15 0.06 -22.98
C GLY A 200 -11.10 1.02 -23.54
N THR A 201 -10.46 0.61 -24.61
CA THR A 201 -9.51 1.46 -25.33
C THR A 201 -10.23 2.68 -25.91
N GLY A 202 -9.65 3.89 -25.75
CA GLY A 202 -10.21 5.13 -26.29
C GLY A 202 -11.39 5.72 -25.52
N ILE A 203 -11.97 5.04 -24.51
CA ILE A 203 -13.13 5.53 -23.76
C ILE A 203 -12.76 6.74 -22.89
N GLY A 204 -11.56 6.79 -22.30
CA GLY A 204 -11.13 7.97 -21.54
C GLY A 204 -10.40 7.68 -20.22
N LYS A 205 -9.72 6.51 -20.07
CA LYS A 205 -8.90 6.20 -18.88
C LYS A 205 -7.90 7.29 -18.54
N SER A 206 -6.99 7.58 -19.49
CA SER A 206 -5.96 8.62 -19.29
C SER A 206 -6.55 10.02 -19.18
N LEU A 207 -7.71 10.28 -19.84
CA LEU A 207 -8.44 11.55 -19.67
C LEU A 207 -8.92 11.70 -18.22
N PHE A 208 -9.56 10.67 -17.67
CA PHE A 208 -9.99 10.66 -16.27
C PHE A 208 -8.79 10.91 -15.33
N MET A 209 -7.69 10.18 -15.52
CA MET A 209 -6.51 10.31 -14.68
C MET A 209 -5.86 11.68 -14.79
N CYS A 210 -5.71 12.23 -16.01
CA CYS A 210 -5.20 13.59 -16.23
C CYS A 210 -6.11 14.66 -15.62
N HIS A 211 -7.44 14.49 -15.74
CA HIS A 211 -8.42 15.42 -15.15
C HIS A 211 -8.33 15.44 -13.63
N VAL A 212 -8.33 14.27 -12.98
CA VAL A 212 -8.23 14.20 -11.51
C VAL A 212 -6.86 14.68 -11.03
N ALA A 213 -5.78 14.40 -11.77
CA ALA A 213 -4.44 14.92 -11.45
C ALA A 213 -4.40 16.45 -11.54
N ALA A 214 -5.04 17.05 -12.56
CA ALA A 214 -5.17 18.50 -12.70
C ALA A 214 -5.97 19.13 -11.55
N ASN A 215 -7.07 18.47 -11.15
CA ASN A 215 -7.84 18.90 -9.98
C ASN A 215 -7.00 18.85 -8.69
N CYS A 216 -6.33 17.74 -8.42
CA CYS A 216 -5.45 17.60 -7.24
C CYS A 216 -4.38 18.70 -7.21
N LEU A 217 -3.78 19.00 -8.35
CA LEU A 217 -2.81 20.09 -8.46
C LEU A 217 -3.45 21.46 -8.19
N SER A 218 -4.68 21.70 -8.67
CA SER A 218 -5.45 22.93 -8.42
C SER A 218 -5.78 23.13 -6.94
N GLU A 219 -5.98 22.03 -6.20
CA GLU A 219 -6.15 22.01 -4.75
C GLU A 219 -4.81 22.13 -3.98
N SER A 220 -3.73 22.42 -4.70
CA SER A 220 -2.36 22.60 -4.16
C SER A 220 -1.74 21.35 -3.56
N LEU A 221 -2.16 20.17 -3.99
CA LEU A 221 -1.57 18.89 -3.61
C LEU A 221 -0.32 18.57 -4.44
N ASN A 222 0.60 17.83 -3.87
CA ASN A 222 1.73 17.27 -4.59
C ASN A 222 1.32 16.01 -5.33
N VAL A 223 1.40 16.02 -6.63
CA VAL A 223 0.97 14.94 -7.53
C VAL A 223 2.18 14.28 -8.17
N LEU A 224 2.28 12.95 -8.03
CA LEU A 224 3.20 12.14 -8.83
C LEU A 224 2.40 11.37 -9.88
N TYR A 225 2.73 11.57 -11.15
CA TYR A 225 2.11 10.86 -12.27
C TYR A 225 3.15 9.99 -12.97
N ILE A 226 2.97 8.69 -12.91
CA ILE A 226 3.82 7.72 -13.61
C ILE A 226 3.06 7.22 -14.83
N THR A 227 3.70 7.33 -16.00
CA THR A 227 3.16 6.82 -17.26
C THR A 227 4.03 5.69 -17.79
N LEU A 228 3.36 4.61 -18.25
CA LEU A 228 3.97 3.46 -18.90
C LEU A 228 3.50 3.30 -20.35
N GLU A 229 2.58 4.17 -20.79
CA GLU A 229 1.96 4.11 -22.12
C GLU A 229 2.34 5.33 -22.99
N MET A 230 2.41 6.50 -22.37
CA MET A 230 2.58 7.77 -23.08
C MET A 230 3.81 8.53 -22.60
N ALA A 231 4.41 9.34 -23.48
CA ALA A 231 5.50 10.24 -23.13
C ALA A 231 5.08 11.28 -22.07
N GLU A 232 6.05 11.71 -21.23
CA GLU A 232 5.84 12.71 -20.17
C GLU A 232 5.22 14.00 -20.72
N GLU A 233 5.69 14.45 -21.88
CA GLU A 233 5.22 15.68 -22.53
C GLU A 233 3.77 15.56 -23.00
N ARG A 234 3.33 14.36 -23.40
CA ARG A 234 1.94 14.13 -23.81
C ARG A 234 0.97 14.15 -22.64
N ILE A 235 1.41 13.65 -21.49
CA ILE A 235 0.63 13.78 -20.25
C ILE A 235 0.60 15.26 -19.82
N ALA A 236 1.73 15.97 -19.88
CA ALA A 236 1.80 17.40 -19.58
C ALA A 236 0.89 18.22 -20.52
N GLU A 237 0.91 17.97 -21.83
CA GLU A 237 0.02 18.60 -22.81
C GLU A 237 -1.46 18.46 -22.45
N ARG A 238 -1.89 17.28 -22.00
CA ARG A 238 -3.27 17.00 -21.58
C ARG A 238 -3.66 17.74 -20.30
N ILE A 239 -2.75 17.80 -19.33
CA ILE A 239 -2.95 18.53 -18.08
C ILE A 239 -2.95 20.04 -18.33
N ASP A 240 -2.07 20.55 -19.20
CA ASP A 240 -2.06 21.96 -19.62
C ASP A 240 -3.39 22.36 -20.30
N ALA A 241 -3.89 21.54 -21.24
CA ALA A 241 -5.18 21.78 -21.90
C ALA A 241 -6.31 21.90 -20.87
N ASN A 242 -6.31 21.04 -19.87
CA ASN A 242 -7.29 21.05 -18.78
C ASN A 242 -7.17 22.32 -17.93
N LEU A 243 -5.99 22.58 -17.35
CA LEU A 243 -5.75 23.69 -16.41
C LEU A 243 -5.91 25.06 -17.05
N MET A 244 -5.47 25.20 -18.31
CA MET A 244 -5.54 26.45 -19.07
C MET A 244 -6.90 26.67 -19.73
N ASN A 245 -7.79 25.64 -19.69
CA ASN A 245 -9.09 25.65 -20.38
C ASN A 245 -8.98 25.98 -21.88
N VAL A 246 -8.08 25.28 -22.58
CA VAL A 246 -7.86 25.38 -24.03
C VAL A 246 -7.91 23.97 -24.64
N THR A 247 -8.26 23.90 -25.93
CA THR A 247 -8.22 22.62 -26.63
C THR A 247 -6.78 22.18 -26.90
N LEU A 248 -6.54 20.87 -27.03
CA LEU A 248 -5.22 20.33 -27.39
C LEU A 248 -4.68 20.93 -28.70
N ASP A 249 -5.53 21.21 -29.67
CA ASP A 249 -5.11 21.84 -30.93
C ASP A 249 -4.78 23.31 -30.75
N ALA A 250 -5.62 24.06 -30.01
CA ALA A 250 -5.32 25.46 -29.69
C ALA A 250 -4.06 25.61 -28.85
N LEU A 251 -3.72 24.62 -28.00
CA LEU A 251 -2.50 24.65 -27.19
C LEU A 251 -1.24 24.64 -28.06
N LYS A 252 -1.25 23.88 -29.18
CA LYS A 252 -0.11 23.81 -30.12
C LYS A 252 0.12 25.12 -30.89
N GLU A 253 -0.94 25.91 -31.06
CA GLU A 253 -0.91 27.18 -31.77
C GLU A 253 -0.72 28.41 -30.87
N LEU A 254 -0.67 28.20 -29.55
CA LEU A 254 -0.59 29.29 -28.57
C LEU A 254 0.75 30.04 -28.72
N PRO A 255 0.72 31.40 -28.89
CA PRO A 255 1.92 32.20 -28.82
C PRO A 255 2.63 32.02 -27.46
N LYS A 256 3.98 32.00 -27.51
CA LYS A 256 4.81 31.80 -26.31
C LYS A 256 4.45 32.74 -25.14
N GLU A 257 4.20 34.02 -25.47
CA GLU A 257 3.85 35.06 -24.47
C GLU A 257 2.53 34.75 -23.78
N VAL A 258 1.54 34.21 -24.52
CA VAL A 258 0.23 33.83 -23.97
C VAL A 258 0.38 32.58 -23.10
N TYR A 259 1.14 31.60 -23.57
CA TYR A 259 1.45 30.39 -22.79
C TYR A 259 2.12 30.75 -21.46
N THR A 260 3.19 31.55 -21.52
CA THR A 260 3.94 32.01 -20.35
C THR A 260 3.03 32.73 -19.34
N LYS A 261 2.20 33.66 -19.81
CA LYS A 261 1.22 34.34 -18.93
C LYS A 261 0.22 33.41 -18.25
N LYS A 262 -0.25 32.36 -18.96
CA LYS A 262 -1.13 31.35 -18.38
C LYS A 262 -0.41 30.53 -17.32
N ILE A 263 0.82 30.07 -17.60
CA ILE A 263 1.66 29.33 -16.63
C ILE A 263 1.95 30.17 -15.39
N ASP A 264 2.28 31.45 -15.54
CA ASP A 264 2.57 32.34 -14.41
C ASP A 264 1.32 32.55 -13.53
N LYS A 265 0.13 32.65 -14.14
CA LYS A 265 -1.13 32.64 -13.37
C LYS A 265 -1.33 31.35 -12.58
N LEU A 266 -1.05 30.20 -13.19
CA LEU A 266 -1.16 28.92 -12.49
C LEU A 266 -0.14 28.84 -11.34
N LYS A 267 1.13 29.20 -11.55
CA LYS A 267 2.18 29.24 -10.51
C LYS A 267 1.80 30.13 -9.31
N ASN A 268 1.15 31.26 -9.57
CA ASN A 268 0.73 32.17 -8.51
C ASN A 268 -0.47 31.62 -7.69
N LYS A 269 -1.30 30.76 -8.30
CA LYS A 269 -2.49 30.20 -7.66
C LYS A 269 -2.19 28.86 -6.97
N ILE A 270 -1.37 28.05 -7.57
CA ILE A 270 -1.12 26.65 -7.17
C ILE A 270 0.17 26.59 -6.34
N LYS A 271 0.09 26.03 -5.13
CA LYS A 271 1.25 25.77 -4.26
C LYS A 271 1.79 24.36 -4.38
N GLY A 272 0.98 23.42 -4.83
CA GLY A 272 1.36 22.03 -5.07
C GLY A 272 2.30 21.89 -6.26
N LYS A 273 2.89 20.72 -6.40
CA LYS A 273 3.80 20.38 -7.50
C LYS A 273 3.29 19.13 -8.20
N LEU A 274 3.41 19.10 -9.52
CA LEU A 274 3.20 17.93 -10.34
C LEU A 274 4.53 17.46 -10.91
N ILE A 275 4.86 16.19 -10.68
CA ILE A 275 6.00 15.51 -11.32
C ILE A 275 5.44 14.40 -12.17
N ILE A 276 5.77 14.40 -13.44
CA ILE A 276 5.43 13.36 -14.41
C ILE A 276 6.70 12.57 -14.70
N LYS A 277 6.60 11.23 -14.66
CA LYS A 277 7.72 10.35 -14.94
C LYS A 277 7.30 9.23 -15.88
N GLU A 278 7.97 9.17 -17.03
CA GLU A 278 7.82 8.08 -17.99
C GLU A 278 8.74 6.92 -17.65
N TYR A 279 8.23 5.70 -17.80
CA TYR A 279 9.01 4.48 -17.88
C TYR A 279 8.62 3.71 -19.14
N PRO A 280 9.55 3.04 -19.78
CA PRO A 280 9.22 2.18 -20.91
C PRO A 280 8.24 1.08 -20.50
N THR A 281 7.34 0.72 -21.39
CA THR A 281 6.35 -0.35 -21.18
C THR A 281 7.02 -1.65 -20.75
N ALA A 282 6.46 -2.32 -19.75
CA ALA A 282 6.92 -3.62 -19.22
C ALA A 282 8.38 -3.62 -18.69
N THR A 283 8.89 -2.47 -18.23
CA THR A 283 10.24 -2.37 -17.62
C THR A 283 10.22 -1.97 -16.16
N ALA A 284 9.19 -1.26 -15.69
CA ALA A 284 9.12 -0.73 -14.35
C ALA A 284 8.21 -1.56 -13.44
N SER A 285 8.69 -1.77 -12.22
CA SER A 285 7.98 -2.40 -11.12
C SER A 285 7.72 -1.41 -9.98
N VAL A 286 6.96 -1.81 -8.99
CA VAL A 286 6.71 -0.99 -7.78
C VAL A 286 8.01 -0.63 -7.05
N ASN A 287 9.07 -1.46 -7.13
CA ASN A 287 10.38 -1.12 -6.56
C ASN A 287 11.03 0.09 -7.27
N ASN A 288 10.83 0.23 -8.59
CA ASN A 288 11.30 1.42 -9.31
C ASN A 288 10.53 2.67 -8.87
N PHE A 289 9.22 2.54 -8.60
CA PHE A 289 8.40 3.66 -8.10
C PHE A 289 8.80 4.06 -6.69
N ARG A 290 9.05 3.09 -5.80
CA ARG A 290 9.58 3.33 -4.45
C ARG A 290 10.92 4.05 -4.49
N ALA A 291 11.84 3.61 -5.34
CA ALA A 291 13.14 4.24 -5.53
C ALA A 291 13.00 5.70 -6.03
N LEU A 292 12.13 5.94 -7.02
CA LEU A 292 11.84 7.27 -7.52
C LEU A 292 11.28 8.19 -6.43
N MET A 293 10.31 7.72 -5.65
CA MET A 293 9.70 8.51 -4.57
C MET A 293 10.72 8.86 -3.49
N ASN A 294 11.60 7.93 -3.11
CA ASN A 294 12.71 8.19 -2.19
C ASN A 294 13.71 9.22 -2.78
N GLU A 295 14.05 9.09 -4.04
CA GLU A 295 14.94 10.03 -4.72
C GLU A 295 14.34 11.45 -4.77
N LEU A 296 13.06 11.59 -5.09
CA LEU A 296 12.34 12.85 -5.10
C LEU A 296 12.28 13.49 -3.71
N LYS A 297 12.04 12.66 -2.66
CA LYS A 297 12.06 13.11 -1.27
C LYS A 297 13.43 13.66 -0.88
N ILE A 298 14.50 12.95 -1.19
CA ILE A 298 15.88 13.35 -0.81
C ILE A 298 16.36 14.54 -1.64
N LYS A 299 16.23 14.50 -2.98
CA LYS A 299 16.83 15.49 -3.87
C LYS A 299 16.01 16.77 -4.02
N ARG A 300 14.68 16.69 -3.88
CA ARG A 300 13.76 17.81 -4.16
C ARG A 300 12.88 18.20 -2.99
N GLY A 301 12.95 17.46 -1.85
CA GLY A 301 12.01 17.63 -0.74
C GLY A 301 10.56 17.37 -1.16
N PHE A 302 10.35 16.59 -2.22
CA PHE A 302 9.04 16.32 -2.78
C PHE A 302 8.48 15.02 -2.20
N ILE A 303 7.34 15.13 -1.53
CA ILE A 303 6.56 13.99 -1.02
C ILE A 303 5.20 14.10 -1.70
N PRO A 304 4.77 13.09 -2.49
CA PRO A 304 3.47 13.11 -3.13
C PRO A 304 2.34 12.92 -2.13
N ASP A 305 1.23 13.62 -2.34
CA ASP A 305 -0.05 13.39 -1.65
C ASP A 305 -0.89 12.33 -2.35
N ILE A 306 -0.68 12.14 -3.65
CA ILE A 306 -1.37 11.18 -4.50
C ILE A 306 -0.44 10.68 -5.62
N LEU A 307 -0.57 9.41 -5.96
CA LEU A 307 0.13 8.77 -7.07
C LEU A 307 -0.86 8.34 -8.15
N PHE A 308 -0.65 8.79 -9.38
CA PHE A 308 -1.28 8.24 -10.58
C PHE A 308 -0.31 7.31 -11.30
N MET A 309 -0.79 6.14 -11.73
CA MET A 309 0.00 5.17 -12.48
C MET A 309 -0.79 4.69 -13.72
N ASP A 310 -0.39 5.13 -14.91
CA ASP A 310 -1.09 4.91 -16.18
C ASP A 310 -0.31 3.92 -17.05
N TYR A 311 -0.72 2.64 -17.12
CA TYR A 311 -1.72 1.92 -16.36
C TYR A 311 -1.18 0.54 -15.89
N LEU A 312 -1.85 -0.05 -14.95
CA LEU A 312 -1.40 -1.20 -14.14
C LEU A 312 -0.93 -2.41 -14.96
N ASN A 313 -1.60 -2.76 -16.07
CA ASN A 313 -1.25 -3.94 -16.88
C ASN A 313 0.09 -3.81 -17.62
N LEU A 314 0.64 -2.61 -17.73
CA LEU A 314 1.95 -2.35 -18.36
C LEU A 314 3.12 -2.41 -17.36
N CYS A 315 2.83 -2.60 -16.07
CA CYS A 315 3.80 -2.74 -15.01
C CYS A 315 4.36 -4.17 -14.94
N VAL A 316 5.54 -4.31 -14.37
CA VAL A 316 6.16 -5.62 -14.07
C VAL A 316 6.01 -5.92 -12.59
N SER A 317 5.65 -7.16 -12.25
CA SER A 317 5.63 -7.60 -10.85
C SER A 317 7.05 -7.82 -10.32
N THR A 318 7.29 -7.49 -9.07
CA THR A 318 8.54 -7.80 -8.37
C THR A 318 8.65 -9.28 -8.02
N ARG A 319 7.52 -9.99 -7.91
CA ARG A 319 7.42 -11.40 -7.50
C ARG A 319 7.53 -12.37 -8.66
N TYR A 320 7.02 -11.98 -9.83
CA TYR A 320 6.99 -12.82 -11.01
C TYR A 320 7.90 -12.25 -12.09
N LYS A 321 8.98 -12.97 -12.44
CA LYS A 321 9.67 -12.69 -13.70
C LYS A 321 8.69 -12.98 -14.84
N ASN A 322 8.83 -12.29 -15.98
CA ASN A 322 8.01 -12.42 -17.19
C ASN A 322 7.90 -13.86 -17.76
N ASN A 323 7.81 -14.86 -16.92
CA ASN A 323 7.63 -16.24 -17.29
C ASN A 323 6.16 -16.46 -17.67
N ILE A 324 5.97 -16.74 -18.94
CA ILE A 324 4.74 -17.14 -19.63
C ILE A 324 3.92 -18.24 -18.91
N SER A 325 4.53 -18.96 -17.95
CA SER A 325 3.89 -20.04 -17.17
C SER A 325 3.02 -19.62 -15.99
N ALA A 326 3.15 -18.38 -15.50
CA ALA A 326 2.32 -17.90 -14.41
C ALA A 326 1.11 -17.11 -14.90
N GLY A 327 0.23 -17.55 -15.69
CA GLY A 327 -0.93 -16.86 -16.27
C GLY A 327 -1.09 -15.36 -15.93
N SER A 328 -1.50 -14.55 -16.86
CA SER A 328 -1.64 -13.07 -16.71
C SER A 328 -2.43 -12.65 -15.45
N TYR A 329 -3.39 -13.48 -15.02
CA TYR A 329 -4.16 -13.34 -13.79
C TYR A 329 -3.30 -13.11 -12.52
N PHE A 330 -2.32 -13.99 -12.29
CA PHE A 330 -1.49 -13.91 -11.07
C PHE A 330 -0.55 -12.71 -11.09
N VAL A 331 -0.08 -12.33 -12.27
CA VAL A 331 0.81 -11.18 -12.45
C VAL A 331 0.07 -9.88 -12.15
N VAL A 332 -1.12 -9.68 -12.73
CA VAL A 332 -1.94 -8.48 -12.52
C VAL A 332 -2.38 -8.36 -11.06
N LYS A 333 -2.75 -9.47 -10.42
CA LYS A 333 -3.06 -9.50 -8.99
C LYS A 333 -1.85 -9.09 -8.14
N ALA A 334 -0.67 -9.64 -8.43
CA ALA A 334 0.56 -9.32 -7.68
C ALA A 334 0.93 -7.84 -7.82
N ILE A 335 0.84 -7.26 -9.03
CA ILE A 335 1.07 -5.84 -9.26
C ILE A 335 0.08 -4.99 -8.45
N ALA A 336 -1.19 -5.36 -8.41
CA ALA A 336 -2.19 -4.66 -7.61
C ALA A 336 -1.89 -4.73 -6.10
N GLU A 337 -1.48 -5.89 -5.60
CA GLU A 337 -1.06 -6.06 -4.21
C GLU A 337 0.19 -5.23 -3.87
N GLU A 338 1.16 -5.20 -4.77
CA GLU A 338 2.37 -4.40 -4.64
C GLU A 338 2.07 -2.90 -4.64
N LEU A 339 1.20 -2.41 -5.53
CA LEU A 339 0.75 -1.02 -5.57
C LEU A 339 -0.04 -0.63 -4.31
N ARG A 340 -0.91 -1.53 -3.82
CA ARG A 340 -1.63 -1.30 -2.58
C ARG A 340 -0.68 -1.27 -1.38
N GLY A 341 0.36 -2.11 -1.38
CA GLY A 341 1.44 -2.07 -0.40
C GLY A 341 2.16 -0.71 -0.40
N LEU A 342 2.49 -0.19 -1.59
CA LEU A 342 3.11 1.14 -1.74
C LEU A 342 2.20 2.27 -1.22
N ALA A 343 0.89 2.19 -1.49
CA ALA A 343 -0.09 3.15 -0.98
C ALA A 343 -0.11 3.19 0.56
N VAL A 344 -0.02 2.04 1.22
CA VAL A 344 0.03 1.92 2.68
C VAL A 344 1.36 2.46 3.23
N GLU A 345 2.49 2.06 2.63
CA GLU A 345 3.84 2.47 3.02
C GLU A 345 4.01 4.00 3.00
N TRP A 346 3.52 4.65 1.95
CA TRP A 346 3.64 6.10 1.77
C TRP A 346 2.45 6.89 2.31
N ASN A 347 1.44 6.22 2.84
CA ASN A 347 0.22 6.84 3.38
C ASN A 347 -0.49 7.76 2.37
N ILE A 348 -0.61 7.32 1.11
CA ILE A 348 -1.23 8.07 0.02
C ILE A 348 -2.24 7.21 -0.74
N PRO A 349 -3.26 7.78 -1.41
CA PRO A 349 -4.03 7.06 -2.41
C PRO A 349 -3.21 6.84 -3.68
N VAL A 350 -3.37 5.66 -4.26
CA VAL A 350 -2.88 5.33 -5.60
C VAL A 350 -4.08 5.19 -6.53
N VAL A 351 -4.03 5.87 -7.66
CA VAL A 351 -5.03 5.79 -8.74
C VAL A 351 -4.39 5.14 -9.95
N SER A 352 -5.00 4.10 -10.45
CA SER A 352 -4.56 3.44 -11.69
C SER A 352 -5.74 3.07 -12.56
N ALA A 353 -5.45 2.51 -13.72
CA ALA A 353 -6.45 2.03 -14.65
C ALA A 353 -6.19 0.59 -15.08
N THR A 354 -7.22 -0.06 -15.59
CA THR A 354 -7.12 -1.36 -16.27
C THR A 354 -8.07 -1.39 -17.49
N GLN A 355 -7.85 -2.35 -18.38
CA GLN A 355 -8.67 -2.48 -19.57
C GLN A 355 -9.80 -3.49 -19.37
N LEU A 356 -10.88 -3.32 -20.13
CA LEU A 356 -11.93 -4.31 -20.30
C LEU A 356 -11.42 -5.49 -21.16
N ASN A 357 -11.92 -6.69 -20.88
CA ASN A 357 -11.79 -7.82 -21.79
C ASN A 357 -12.63 -7.58 -23.06
N ARG A 358 -12.49 -8.45 -24.08
CA ARG A 358 -13.21 -8.31 -25.34
C ARG A 358 -14.73 -8.40 -25.17
N ALA A 359 -15.22 -9.20 -24.23
CA ALA A 359 -16.65 -9.35 -23.96
C ALA A 359 -17.23 -8.09 -23.30
N GLY A 360 -16.53 -7.54 -22.30
CA GLY A 360 -16.94 -6.30 -21.64
C GLY A 360 -16.89 -5.06 -22.53
N PHE A 361 -16.02 -5.05 -23.57
CA PHE A 361 -15.97 -3.94 -24.52
C PHE A 361 -17.25 -3.81 -25.37
N MET A 362 -17.94 -4.92 -25.61
CA MET A 362 -19.20 -4.98 -26.40
C MET A 362 -20.45 -4.87 -25.52
N SER A 363 -20.28 -4.81 -24.19
CA SER A 363 -21.38 -4.79 -23.22
C SER A 363 -21.74 -3.37 -22.81
N SER A 364 -23.03 -3.04 -22.85
CA SER A 364 -23.58 -1.81 -22.24
C SER A 364 -23.68 -1.88 -20.72
N ASP A 365 -23.53 -3.09 -20.15
CA ASP A 365 -23.54 -3.35 -18.71
C ASP A 365 -22.27 -4.13 -18.31
N VAL A 366 -21.27 -3.40 -17.85
CA VAL A 366 -19.96 -3.91 -17.44
C VAL A 366 -20.00 -4.42 -15.99
N GLY A 367 -19.48 -5.63 -15.75
CA GLY A 367 -19.33 -6.24 -14.43
C GLY A 367 -17.87 -6.40 -13.99
N LEU A 368 -17.67 -6.99 -12.82
CA LEU A 368 -16.31 -7.33 -12.32
C LEU A 368 -15.66 -8.43 -13.15
N GLU A 369 -16.45 -9.29 -13.76
CA GLU A 369 -16.07 -10.37 -14.67
C GLU A 369 -15.47 -9.85 -15.99
N ASP A 370 -15.76 -8.61 -16.36
CA ASP A 370 -15.30 -7.98 -17.58
C ASP A 370 -13.91 -7.35 -17.47
N THR A 371 -13.29 -7.45 -16.31
CA THR A 371 -11.88 -7.05 -16.16
C THR A 371 -10.99 -7.94 -17.01
N SER A 372 -10.17 -7.34 -17.88
CA SER A 372 -9.18 -8.09 -18.63
C SER A 372 -8.26 -8.79 -17.61
N GLU A 373 -8.24 -10.13 -17.71
CA GLU A 373 -7.27 -11.00 -17.07
C GLU A 373 -7.41 -11.29 -15.56
N SER A 374 -8.40 -10.72 -14.77
CA SER A 374 -8.29 -11.05 -13.34
C SER A 374 -9.48 -10.74 -12.41
N PHE A 375 -10.07 -11.77 -11.82
CA PHE A 375 -10.83 -11.65 -10.56
C PHE A 375 -9.98 -11.19 -9.36
N GLY A 376 -8.64 -11.28 -9.43
CA GLY A 376 -7.73 -10.89 -8.37
C GLY A 376 -7.63 -9.38 -8.18
N LEU A 377 -7.78 -8.61 -9.24
CA LEU A 377 -7.74 -7.15 -9.18
C LEU A 377 -8.92 -6.58 -8.37
N PRO A 378 -10.19 -6.99 -8.63
CA PRO A 378 -11.31 -6.59 -7.78
C PRO A 378 -11.16 -7.00 -6.32
N ALA A 379 -10.51 -8.11 -6.01
CA ALA A 379 -10.27 -8.52 -4.63
C ALA A 379 -9.34 -7.56 -3.89
N THR A 380 -8.34 -7.02 -4.57
CA THR A 380 -7.28 -6.18 -4.00
C THR A 380 -7.65 -4.69 -3.94
N ALA A 381 -8.26 -4.13 -4.98
CA ALA A 381 -8.63 -2.72 -5.05
C ALA A 381 -9.61 -2.32 -3.92
N ASP A 382 -9.51 -1.11 -3.42
CA ASP A 382 -10.43 -0.54 -2.42
C ASP A 382 -11.63 0.13 -3.07
N PHE A 383 -11.44 0.78 -4.21
CA PHE A 383 -12.48 1.36 -5.05
C PHE A 383 -12.25 0.99 -6.51
N MET A 384 -13.32 0.58 -7.19
CA MET A 384 -13.26 0.22 -8.60
C MET A 384 -14.55 0.64 -9.31
N PHE A 385 -14.41 1.27 -10.45
CA PHE A 385 -15.52 1.74 -11.26
C PHE A 385 -15.21 1.57 -12.75
N ALA A 386 -16.25 1.41 -13.54
CA ALA A 386 -16.15 1.35 -15.00
C ALA A 386 -16.57 2.68 -15.62
N LEU A 387 -15.83 3.07 -16.67
CA LEU A 387 -16.19 4.12 -17.59
C LEU A 387 -16.78 3.44 -18.85
N ILE A 388 -18.01 3.75 -19.19
CA ILE A 388 -18.76 3.12 -20.26
C ILE A 388 -19.27 4.20 -21.20
N THR A 389 -19.13 3.96 -22.49
CA THR A 389 -19.70 4.84 -23.53
C THR A 389 -20.62 4.05 -24.43
N THR A 390 -21.62 4.71 -25.00
CA THR A 390 -22.51 4.24 -26.06
C THR A 390 -22.60 5.34 -27.10
N GLU A 391 -23.07 5.03 -28.31
CA GLU A 391 -23.25 6.03 -29.36
C GLU A 391 -24.09 7.21 -28.89
N GLU A 392 -25.20 6.95 -28.16
CA GLU A 392 -26.06 7.98 -27.60
C GLU A 392 -25.32 8.89 -26.60
N LEU A 393 -24.46 8.31 -25.73
CA LEU A 393 -23.68 9.08 -24.76
C LEU A 393 -22.59 9.92 -25.45
N GLU A 394 -22.00 9.40 -26.53
CA GLU A 394 -20.99 10.14 -27.30
C GLU A 394 -21.60 11.35 -28.01
N GLU A 395 -22.80 11.23 -28.58
CA GLU A 395 -23.52 12.35 -29.20
C GLU A 395 -23.79 13.49 -28.18
N HIS A 396 -24.01 13.13 -26.91
CA HIS A 396 -24.26 14.09 -25.85
C HIS A 396 -22.99 14.53 -25.10
N ASN A 397 -21.78 14.09 -25.55
CA ASN A 397 -20.54 14.32 -24.83
C ASN A 397 -20.60 13.87 -23.36
N GLN A 398 -21.09 12.68 -23.14
CA GLN A 398 -21.27 12.10 -21.82
C GLN A 398 -20.60 10.74 -21.71
N ILE A 399 -20.30 10.34 -20.49
CA ILE A 399 -19.77 9.02 -20.15
C ILE A 399 -20.49 8.48 -18.93
N LYS A 400 -20.90 7.25 -18.97
CA LYS A 400 -21.54 6.54 -17.87
C LYS A 400 -20.47 5.98 -16.94
N VAL A 401 -20.63 6.22 -15.64
CA VAL A 401 -19.79 5.67 -14.58
C VAL A 401 -20.61 4.64 -13.83
N LYS A 402 -20.05 3.42 -13.66
CA LYS A 402 -20.68 2.35 -12.88
C LYS A 402 -19.74 1.93 -11.76
N GLN A 403 -20.21 1.99 -10.50
CA GLN A 403 -19.48 1.44 -9.36
C GLN A 403 -19.44 -0.09 -9.46
N LEU A 404 -18.25 -0.67 -9.40
CA LEU A 404 -18.02 -2.11 -9.39
C LEU A 404 -17.67 -2.62 -7.99
N LYS A 405 -16.87 -1.86 -7.27
CA LYS A 405 -16.48 -2.11 -5.89
C LYS A 405 -16.27 -0.81 -5.14
N ASN A 406 -16.74 -0.73 -3.91
CA ASN A 406 -16.56 0.43 -3.06
C ASN A 406 -16.45 0.00 -1.58
N ARG A 407 -15.28 0.26 -0.96
CA ARG A 407 -15.04 0.04 0.47
C ARG A 407 -15.29 1.29 1.32
N TYR A 408 -15.56 2.43 0.68
CA TYR A 408 -15.68 3.72 1.37
C TYR A 408 -17.11 4.06 1.75
N ASN A 409 -18.07 3.51 1.00
CA ASN A 409 -19.49 3.78 1.17
C ASN A 409 -20.32 2.62 0.59
N ASP A 410 -21.65 2.70 0.73
CA ASP A 410 -22.58 1.74 0.17
C ASP A 410 -22.50 1.71 -1.38
N PRO A 411 -22.06 0.61 -2.00
CA PRO A 411 -21.91 0.51 -3.46
C PRO A 411 -23.24 0.47 -4.21
N ILE A 412 -24.38 0.32 -3.52
CA ILE A 412 -25.71 0.32 -4.11
C ILE A 412 -26.19 1.75 -4.38
N LYS A 413 -25.82 2.69 -3.50
CA LYS A 413 -26.19 4.10 -3.67
C LYS A 413 -25.46 4.72 -4.84
N ASN A 414 -26.20 5.32 -5.76
CA ASN A 414 -25.64 5.93 -6.96
C ASN A 414 -24.73 4.96 -7.73
N ARG A 415 -25.17 3.69 -7.85
CA ARG A 415 -24.38 2.63 -8.49
C ARG A 415 -23.95 3.03 -9.90
N THR A 416 -24.80 3.75 -10.59
CA THR A 416 -24.56 4.23 -11.95
C THR A 416 -24.95 5.72 -12.02
N PHE A 417 -24.11 6.52 -12.66
CA PHE A 417 -24.35 7.92 -12.93
C PHE A 417 -23.61 8.37 -14.19
N VAL A 418 -23.85 9.59 -14.63
CA VAL A 418 -23.26 10.14 -15.86
C VAL A 418 -22.45 11.37 -15.53
N VAL A 419 -21.33 11.53 -16.21
CA VAL A 419 -20.51 12.75 -16.20
C VAL A 419 -20.33 13.25 -17.63
N GLY A 420 -20.26 14.56 -17.79
CA GLY A 420 -19.93 15.18 -19.06
C GLY A 420 -18.42 15.03 -19.37
N ILE A 421 -18.07 14.94 -20.64
CA ILE A 421 -16.71 14.80 -21.12
C ILE A 421 -16.39 15.80 -22.23
N ASP A 422 -15.38 16.62 -22.03
CA ASP A 422 -14.79 17.49 -23.06
C ASP A 422 -13.42 16.90 -23.45
N ARG A 423 -13.43 16.07 -24.49
CA ARG A 423 -12.21 15.38 -24.98
C ARG A 423 -11.18 16.36 -25.51
N ALA A 424 -11.63 17.46 -26.11
CA ALA A 424 -10.72 18.48 -26.68
C ALA A 424 -9.92 19.22 -25.60
N LYS A 425 -10.52 19.42 -24.43
CA LYS A 425 -9.88 20.09 -23.29
C LYS A 425 -9.47 19.13 -22.18
N MET A 426 -9.57 17.82 -22.39
CA MET A 426 -9.21 16.80 -21.42
C MET A 426 -9.92 16.99 -20.07
N ARG A 427 -11.22 17.31 -20.07
CA ARG A 427 -12.01 17.63 -18.88
C ARG A 427 -13.21 16.72 -18.74
N LEU A 428 -13.54 16.46 -17.48
CA LEU A 428 -14.83 15.93 -17.03
C LEU A 428 -15.57 17.04 -16.28
N TYR A 429 -16.90 16.96 -16.27
CA TYR A 429 -17.75 17.92 -15.53
C TYR A 429 -19.06 17.27 -15.11
N ASP A 430 -19.68 17.79 -14.07
CA ASP A 430 -20.99 17.33 -13.63
C ASP A 430 -22.06 17.73 -14.63
N VAL A 431 -23.03 16.85 -14.87
CA VAL A 431 -24.20 17.10 -15.69
C VAL A 431 -25.43 17.33 -14.83
N GLU A 432 -26.43 18.01 -15.37
CA GLU A 432 -27.67 18.33 -14.66
C GLU A 432 -28.42 17.08 -14.20
N GLU A 433 -29.23 17.20 -13.13
CA GLU A 433 -29.96 16.06 -12.54
C GLU A 433 -30.97 15.42 -13.51
N GLU A 434 -31.46 16.17 -14.49
CA GLU A 434 -32.38 15.65 -15.52
C GLU A 434 -31.67 14.61 -16.41
N ALA A 435 -30.45 14.87 -16.85
CA ALA A 435 -29.64 13.92 -17.62
C ALA A 435 -29.31 12.66 -16.80
N GLN A 436 -29.22 12.77 -15.47
CA GLN A 436 -29.05 11.61 -14.59
C GLN A 436 -30.29 10.70 -14.55
N LYS A 437 -31.49 11.27 -14.66
CA LYS A 437 -32.75 10.52 -14.58
C LYS A 437 -33.09 9.79 -15.88
N GLU A 438 -32.80 10.37 -17.03
CA GLU A 438 -33.09 9.79 -18.33
C GLU A 438 -32.30 8.50 -18.59
N LEU A 439 -31.09 8.40 -18.05
CA LEU A 439 -30.20 7.23 -18.23
C LEU A 439 -30.37 6.13 -17.17
N ILE A 440 -31.06 6.42 -16.04
CA ILE A 440 -31.42 5.43 -15.04
C ILE A 440 -32.65 4.61 -15.47
N THR A 441 -33.45 5.12 -16.41
CA THR A 441 -34.53 4.36 -17.02
C THR A 441 -33.95 3.44 -18.11
N GLU A 442 -33.45 2.27 -17.71
CA GLU A 442 -33.13 1.19 -18.62
C GLU A 442 -34.39 0.91 -19.47
N PRO A 443 -34.25 0.77 -20.79
CA PRO A 443 -35.37 0.28 -21.63
C PRO A 443 -35.78 -1.07 -21.04
N LYS A 444 -37.00 -1.17 -20.54
CA LYS A 444 -37.59 -2.45 -20.15
C LYS A 444 -37.42 -3.39 -21.36
N GLU A 445 -36.50 -4.35 -21.25
CA GLU A 445 -36.40 -5.43 -22.20
C GLU A 445 -37.79 -5.94 -22.45
N LYS A 446 -38.24 -5.86 -23.70
CA LYS A 446 -39.43 -6.56 -24.19
C LYS A 446 -39.16 -8.03 -23.97
N GLY A 447 -39.70 -8.56 -22.88
CA GLY A 447 -39.45 -9.91 -22.42
C GLY A 447 -39.74 -10.93 -23.51
N ILE A 448 -38.69 -11.55 -23.99
CA ILE A 448 -38.79 -12.90 -24.55
C ILE A 448 -39.06 -13.81 -23.34
N ARG A 449 -40.31 -14.13 -23.13
CA ARG A 449 -40.73 -15.14 -22.17
C ARG A 449 -40.14 -16.49 -22.55
N THR A 450 -38.96 -16.81 -22.14
CA THR A 450 -38.50 -18.19 -22.02
C THR A 450 -39.18 -18.79 -20.79
N LYS A 451 -40.22 -19.60 -21.07
CA LYS A 451 -40.84 -20.45 -20.06
C LYS A 451 -39.80 -21.45 -19.54
N SER A 452 -39.26 -21.22 -18.36
CA SER A 452 -38.81 -22.31 -17.45
C SER A 452 -38.71 -21.79 -16.03
N THR A 453 -39.84 -21.51 -15.42
CA THR A 453 -39.98 -21.60 -13.97
C THR A 453 -40.54 -22.98 -13.65
N MET A 454 -39.70 -23.95 -13.42
CA MET A 454 -40.10 -25.12 -12.65
C MET A 454 -40.54 -24.62 -11.29
N SER A 455 -41.85 -24.71 -10.98
CA SER A 455 -42.39 -24.32 -9.68
C SER A 455 -41.86 -25.31 -8.62
N TRP A 456 -41.57 -24.81 -7.44
CA TRP A 456 -41.15 -25.59 -6.29
C TRP A 456 -42.11 -26.74 -5.94
N ASP A 457 -43.34 -26.63 -6.38
CA ASP A 457 -44.38 -27.65 -6.20
C ASP A 457 -44.14 -28.88 -7.07
N ARG A 458 -43.62 -28.72 -8.29
CA ARG A 458 -43.22 -29.83 -9.14
C ARG A 458 -42.04 -30.61 -8.62
N PHE A 459 -41.09 -29.91 -7.98
CA PHE A 459 -39.92 -30.54 -7.33
C PHE A 459 -40.32 -31.37 -6.13
N LYS A 460 -41.36 -30.97 -5.38
CA LYS A 460 -41.94 -31.76 -4.26
C LYS A 460 -42.70 -32.98 -4.72
N GLU A 461 -43.40 -32.90 -5.89
CA GLU A 461 -44.11 -34.05 -6.44
C GLU A 461 -43.18 -35.12 -7.03
N GLU A 462 -42.08 -34.70 -7.68
CA GLU A 462 -41.07 -35.66 -8.17
C GLU A 462 -40.29 -36.33 -7.04
N LYS A 463 -39.99 -35.64 -5.91
CA LYS A 463 -39.40 -36.25 -4.71
C LYS A 463 -40.32 -37.29 -4.05
N LYS A 464 -41.62 -37.07 -4.06
CA LYS A 464 -42.59 -38.04 -3.56
C LYS A 464 -42.73 -39.29 -4.47
N LYS A 465 -42.51 -39.18 -5.76
CA LYS A 465 -42.52 -40.29 -6.69
C LYS A 465 -41.23 -41.11 -6.74
N SER A 466 -40.10 -40.54 -6.30
CA SER A 466 -38.81 -41.22 -6.35
C SER A 466 -38.44 -42.03 -5.09
N GLY A 467 -39.32 -42.09 -4.09
CA GLY A 467 -39.11 -42.96 -2.90
C GLY A 467 -37.89 -42.61 -2.03
N MET A 468 -37.32 -41.40 -2.12
CA MET A 468 -36.12 -40.99 -1.39
C MET A 468 -36.35 -40.47 0.04
N ASP A 469 -37.54 -40.67 0.59
CA ASP A 469 -37.84 -40.27 1.99
C ASP A 469 -37.47 -41.32 3.04
N LYS A 470 -36.62 -42.27 2.72
CA LYS A 470 -36.15 -43.29 3.68
C LYS A 470 -34.61 -43.36 3.70
N ILE A 471 -33.96 -42.33 4.17
CA ILE A 471 -32.65 -42.46 4.86
C ILE A 471 -32.56 -41.29 5.84
N VAL A 472 -32.97 -41.56 7.08
CA VAL A 472 -32.56 -40.84 8.28
C VAL A 472 -31.54 -41.74 8.96
N VAL A 473 -30.33 -41.32 9.03
CA VAL A 473 -29.44 -41.50 10.20
C VAL A 473 -28.56 -40.29 10.28
#